data_234352ba60f6fb6cdf3114ea58260583
#
_entry.id   234352ba60f6fb6cdf3114ea58260583
#
_cell.length_a   1.000
_cell.length_b   1.000
_cell.length_c   1.000
_cell.angle_alpha   90.00
_cell.angle_beta   90.00
_cell.angle_gamma   90.00
#
_symmetry.space_group_name_H-M   'P 1'
#
loop_
_entity.id
_entity.type
_entity.pdbx_description
1 polymer ?
#
loop_
_entity_poly.entity_id
_entity_poly.type
_entity_poly.pdbx_seq_one_letter_code
_entity_poly.pdbx_strand_id
1 'polypeptide(L)'
;MIASDDSDVTSTINREKIENPIPYDNNCIKDELGYIENQGKLSKNLKNFYNKTGIQPYIYLKSYDETLTGDSQKDNYAQNWYEQNIDNEDTFLFVYYEDQNPNEIGYMAYVNGKQVTSVMDSEAVNIFWNYIDRYWTDDSLSTVEVFTKTFNSTANTIMEKSTTSNDIIKIICIIVGIVIVIGGIIYILRMKFKRDK
;
A
#
# COMPACT_ATOMS: atom_id res chain seq x y z
N MET A 1 27.22 -2.85 -0.64
CA MET A 1 26.14 -1.83 -0.70
C MET A 1 25.34 -2.12 -1.94
N ILE A 2 24.31 -2.96 -1.84
CA ILE A 2 23.39 -3.25 -2.96
C ILE A 2 22.23 -2.30 -2.76
N ALA A 3 22.09 -1.30 -3.62
CA ALA A 3 20.90 -0.48 -3.66
C ALA A 3 19.74 -1.43 -3.95
N SER A 4 18.82 -1.58 -3.00
CA SER A 4 17.58 -2.31 -3.23
C SER A 4 16.78 -1.53 -4.26
N ASP A 5 16.74 -2.08 -5.47
CA ASP A 5 15.96 -1.49 -6.57
C ASP A 5 14.47 -1.61 -6.22
N ASP A 6 13.80 -0.48 -6.15
CA ASP A 6 12.36 -0.38 -5.86
C ASP A 6 11.50 -0.94 -7.01
N SER A 7 12.15 -1.32 -8.12
CA SER A 7 11.51 -1.68 -9.39
C SER A 7 10.91 -3.10 -9.44
N ASP A 8 11.19 -3.97 -8.44
CA ASP A 8 10.83 -5.39 -8.54
C ASP A 8 9.50 -5.79 -7.87
N VAL A 9 8.85 -4.89 -7.13
CA VAL A 9 7.56 -5.19 -6.48
C VAL A 9 6.43 -4.60 -7.31
N THR A 10 5.74 -5.45 -8.07
CA THR A 10 4.62 -5.04 -8.94
C THR A 10 3.34 -5.74 -8.52
N SER A 11 2.19 -5.09 -8.74
CA SER A 11 0.88 -5.72 -8.59
C SER A 11 0.32 -6.14 -9.94
N THR A 12 -0.29 -7.32 -9.97
CA THR A 12 -0.96 -7.86 -11.17
C THR A 12 -2.48 -7.65 -11.13
N ILE A 13 -3.01 -7.24 -10.00
CA ILE A 13 -4.45 -7.08 -9.74
C ILE A 13 -4.82 -5.60 -9.75
N ASN A 14 -5.82 -5.23 -10.55
CA ASN A 14 -6.43 -3.90 -10.45
C ASN A 14 -7.42 -3.88 -9.28
N ARG A 15 -7.23 -2.95 -8.35
CA ARG A 15 -8.07 -2.77 -7.18
C ARG A 15 -8.77 -1.43 -7.22
N GLU A 16 -9.96 -1.39 -6.65
CA GLU A 16 -10.68 -0.14 -6.42
C GLU A 16 -10.58 0.23 -4.95
N LYS A 17 -10.52 1.52 -4.68
CA LYS A 17 -10.54 2.06 -3.32
C LYS A 17 -11.84 1.65 -2.61
N ILE A 18 -11.80 1.43 -1.29
CA ILE A 18 -13.01 1.19 -0.48
C ILE A 18 -13.98 2.36 -0.69
N GLU A 19 -15.22 2.04 -1.07
CA GLU A 19 -16.31 3.01 -1.20
C GLU A 19 -16.82 3.44 0.17
N ASN A 20 -17.00 4.73 0.37
CA ASN A 20 -17.51 5.30 1.62
C ASN A 20 -16.79 4.83 2.89
N PRO A 21 -15.44 4.93 2.93
CA PRO A 21 -14.67 4.50 4.09
C PRO A 21 -15.03 5.36 5.31
N ILE A 22 -14.78 4.81 6.51
CA ILE A 22 -14.84 5.61 7.74
C ILE A 22 -13.93 6.84 7.63
N PRO A 23 -14.25 7.96 8.31
CA PRO A 23 -13.34 9.10 8.38
C PRO A 23 -11.97 8.69 8.96
N TYR A 24 -10.89 9.25 8.38
CA TYR A 24 -9.54 8.98 8.87
C TYR A 24 -9.38 9.35 10.35
N ASP A 25 -8.99 8.38 11.17
CA ASP A 25 -8.64 8.61 12.57
C ASP A 25 -7.11 8.79 12.71
N ASN A 26 -6.71 9.90 13.34
CA ASN A 26 -5.31 10.17 13.65
C ASN A 26 -4.79 9.36 14.85
N ASN A 27 -5.67 8.76 15.67
CA ASN A 27 -5.31 7.91 16.81
C ASN A 27 -5.07 6.46 16.35
N CYS A 28 -4.22 6.28 15.35
CA CYS A 28 -3.97 5.00 14.68
C CYS A 28 -2.63 4.37 15.08
N ILE A 29 -2.08 4.75 16.22
CA ILE A 29 -0.78 4.26 16.69
C ILE A 29 -0.87 3.94 18.17
N LYS A 30 -0.50 2.71 18.53
CA LYS A 30 -0.25 2.28 19.90
C LYS A 30 1.19 1.78 19.99
N ASP A 31 2.03 2.50 20.70
CA ASP A 31 3.45 2.20 20.84
C ASP A 31 3.82 2.00 22.31
N GLU A 32 3.93 0.74 22.72
CA GLU A 32 4.34 0.36 24.09
C GLU A 32 5.86 0.37 24.25
N LEU A 33 6.61 0.42 23.11
CA LEU A 33 8.06 0.32 23.08
C LEU A 33 8.76 1.68 23.08
N GLY A 34 8.03 2.73 22.70
CA GLY A 34 8.61 4.05 22.52
C GLY A 34 9.52 4.15 21.28
N TYR A 35 9.36 3.27 20.30
CA TYR A 35 10.17 3.23 19.09
C TYR A 35 9.78 4.30 18.06
N ILE A 36 8.57 4.86 18.18
CA ILE A 36 8.07 5.89 17.27
C ILE A 36 8.27 7.27 17.89
N GLU A 37 9.37 7.92 17.53
CA GLU A 37 9.77 9.22 18.10
C GLU A 37 8.73 10.34 17.86
N ASN A 38 7.97 10.24 16.77
CA ASN A 38 6.99 11.25 16.41
C ASN A 38 5.71 10.60 15.83
N GLN A 39 4.82 10.15 16.70
CA GLN A 39 3.55 9.53 16.33
C GLN A 39 2.66 10.46 15.51
N GLY A 40 2.64 11.76 15.80
CA GLY A 40 1.85 12.75 15.05
C GLY A 40 2.33 12.91 13.60
N LYS A 41 3.66 12.87 13.37
CA LYS A 41 4.24 12.87 12.02
C LYS A 41 3.87 11.58 11.28
N LEU A 42 4.03 10.43 11.94
CA LEU A 42 3.70 9.14 11.34
C LEU A 42 2.22 9.06 10.97
N SER A 43 1.31 9.37 11.90
CA SER A 43 -0.13 9.38 11.62
C SER A 43 -0.48 10.27 10.43
N LYS A 44 0.09 11.48 10.35
CA LYS A 44 -0.11 12.36 9.19
C LYS A 44 0.38 11.71 7.87
N ASN A 45 1.49 10.99 7.90
CA ASN A 45 2.04 10.32 6.72
C ASN A 45 1.19 9.11 6.31
N LEU A 46 0.67 8.34 7.27
CA LEU A 46 -0.22 7.20 7.04
C LEU A 46 -1.54 7.60 6.36
N LYS A 47 -1.94 8.87 6.49
CA LYS A 47 -3.11 9.41 5.78
C LYS A 47 -2.99 9.27 4.25
N ASN A 48 -1.79 9.20 3.69
CA ASN A 48 -1.61 8.97 2.26
C ASN A 48 -2.06 7.56 1.85
N PHE A 49 -1.77 6.55 2.66
CA PHE A 49 -2.27 5.18 2.47
C PHE A 49 -3.80 5.17 2.49
N TYR A 50 -4.41 5.75 3.52
CA TYR A 50 -5.86 5.89 3.61
C TYR A 50 -6.46 6.62 2.38
N ASN A 51 -5.87 7.73 1.97
CA ASN A 51 -6.36 8.50 0.83
C ASN A 51 -6.39 7.69 -0.47
N LYS A 52 -5.44 6.79 -0.67
CA LYS A 52 -5.35 5.94 -1.86
C LYS A 52 -6.24 4.72 -1.79
N THR A 53 -6.30 4.07 -0.64
CA THR A 53 -6.93 2.75 -0.47
C THR A 53 -8.33 2.82 0.16
N GLY A 54 -8.64 3.86 0.93
CA GLY A 54 -9.79 3.93 1.81
C GLY A 54 -9.62 3.15 3.11
N ILE A 55 -8.48 2.50 3.32
CA ILE A 55 -8.21 1.68 4.50
C ILE A 55 -7.64 2.54 5.60
N GLN A 56 -8.20 2.44 6.81
CA GLN A 56 -7.63 3.01 8.03
C GLN A 56 -6.43 2.15 8.48
N PRO A 57 -5.18 2.64 8.39
CA PRO A 57 -4.04 1.92 8.95
C PRO A 57 -4.04 2.05 10.47
N TYR A 58 -3.64 0.99 11.16
CA TYR A 58 -3.38 1.01 12.59
C TYR A 58 -2.08 0.25 12.89
N ILE A 59 -1.19 0.85 13.67
CA ILE A 59 0.10 0.28 14.05
C ILE A 59 0.11 0.05 15.56
N TYR A 60 0.38 -1.18 15.98
CA TYR A 60 0.57 -1.54 17.37
C TYR A 60 1.95 -2.15 17.58
N LEU A 61 2.82 -1.46 18.32
CA LEU A 61 4.09 -1.98 18.79
C LEU A 61 3.90 -2.47 20.22
N LYS A 62 3.89 -3.80 20.39
CA LYS A 62 3.62 -4.46 21.66
C LYS A 62 4.92 -4.89 22.31
N SER A 63 5.08 -4.54 23.59
CA SER A 63 6.17 -5.02 24.42
C SER A 63 6.15 -6.53 24.59
N TYR A 64 7.31 -7.12 24.88
CA TYR A 64 7.44 -8.54 25.16
C TYR A 64 6.41 -9.01 26.21
N ASP A 65 5.83 -10.17 25.94
CA ASP A 65 4.83 -10.79 26.80
C ASP A 65 5.13 -12.28 26.91
N GLU A 66 5.56 -12.74 28.08
CA GLU A 66 5.93 -14.12 28.35
C GLU A 66 4.80 -15.14 28.13
N THR A 67 3.56 -14.68 28.07
CA THR A 67 2.39 -15.54 27.81
C THR A 67 2.16 -15.79 26.31
N LEU A 68 2.80 -15.02 25.44
CA LEU A 68 2.68 -15.11 23.98
C LEU A 68 3.94 -15.76 23.37
N THR A 69 4.15 -17.03 23.66
CA THR A 69 5.39 -17.74 23.29
C THR A 69 5.43 -18.28 21.87
N GLY A 70 4.28 -18.45 21.23
CA GLY A 70 4.18 -19.02 19.88
C GLY A 70 3.47 -18.09 18.90
N ASP A 71 3.77 -18.24 17.61
CA ASP A 71 3.22 -17.42 16.52
C ASP A 71 1.69 -17.44 16.51
N SER A 72 1.08 -18.64 16.62
CA SER A 72 -0.39 -18.76 16.68
C SER A 72 -1.02 -18.05 17.89
N GLN A 73 -0.29 -17.93 19.02
CA GLN A 73 -0.78 -17.20 20.18
C GLN A 73 -0.74 -15.68 19.91
N LYS A 74 0.30 -15.20 19.23
CA LYS A 74 0.46 -13.81 18.82
C LYS A 74 -0.60 -13.42 17.78
N ASP A 75 -0.86 -14.29 16.79
CA ASP A 75 -1.92 -14.09 15.81
C ASP A 75 -3.31 -14.02 16.47
N ASN A 76 -3.62 -14.96 17.36
CA ASN A 76 -4.88 -14.94 18.10
C ASN A 76 -5.00 -13.70 18.99
N TYR A 77 -3.90 -13.26 19.59
CA TYR A 77 -3.89 -12.03 20.37
C TYR A 77 -4.19 -10.81 19.50
N ALA A 78 -3.55 -10.70 18.31
CA ALA A 78 -3.81 -9.60 17.36
C ALA A 78 -5.29 -9.57 16.96
N GLN A 79 -5.88 -10.75 16.63
CA GLN A 79 -7.28 -10.86 16.26
C GLN A 79 -8.22 -10.44 17.42
N ASN A 80 -7.99 -10.97 18.62
CA ASN A 80 -8.79 -10.61 19.79
C ASN A 80 -8.66 -9.13 20.15
N TRP A 81 -7.45 -8.57 20.03
CA TRP A 81 -7.23 -7.15 20.29
C TRP A 81 -7.98 -6.29 19.27
N TYR A 82 -7.96 -6.66 17.98
CA TYR A 82 -8.72 -6.00 16.94
C TYR A 82 -10.22 -5.97 17.28
N GLU A 83 -10.80 -7.13 17.60
CA GLU A 83 -12.22 -7.28 17.92
C GLU A 83 -12.65 -6.46 19.16
N GLN A 84 -11.76 -6.26 20.11
CA GLN A 84 -12.05 -5.51 21.35
C GLN A 84 -11.84 -4.00 21.24
N ASN A 85 -10.99 -3.54 20.32
CA ASN A 85 -10.54 -2.15 20.30
C ASN A 85 -10.90 -1.42 18.99
N ILE A 86 -11.26 -2.13 17.93
CA ILE A 86 -11.61 -1.56 16.64
C ILE A 86 -13.05 -1.94 16.31
N ASP A 87 -13.91 -0.94 16.18
CA ASP A 87 -15.36 -1.09 16.00
C ASP A 87 -15.80 -0.95 14.54
N ASN A 88 -14.89 -1.12 13.60
CA ASN A 88 -15.14 -0.97 12.18
C ASN A 88 -14.43 -2.06 11.35
N GLU A 89 -14.83 -2.18 10.09
CA GLU A 89 -14.33 -3.19 9.16
C GLU A 89 -13.38 -2.63 8.08
N ASP A 90 -13.00 -1.34 8.19
CA ASP A 90 -12.16 -0.63 7.22
C ASP A 90 -10.70 -0.52 7.69
N THR A 91 -10.35 -1.13 8.84
CA THR A 91 -9.04 -1.00 9.44
C THR A 91 -8.13 -2.18 9.09
N PHE A 92 -6.90 -1.85 8.67
CA PHE A 92 -5.75 -2.75 8.58
C PHE A 92 -4.89 -2.56 9.82
N LEU A 93 -4.88 -3.54 10.72
CA LEU A 93 -4.03 -3.57 11.91
C LEU A 93 -2.72 -4.29 11.60
N PHE A 94 -1.59 -3.60 11.80
CA PHE A 94 -0.26 -4.20 11.88
C PHE A 94 0.18 -4.27 13.33
N VAL A 95 0.67 -5.43 13.77
CA VAL A 95 1.20 -5.64 15.13
C VAL A 95 2.63 -6.12 15.06
N TYR A 96 3.53 -5.43 15.74
CA TYR A 96 4.88 -5.92 16.03
C TYR A 96 4.96 -6.35 17.47
N TYR A 97 5.47 -7.54 17.73
CA TYR A 97 5.74 -8.08 19.05
C TYR A 97 7.23 -8.08 19.30
N GLU A 98 7.67 -7.38 20.33
CA GLU A 98 9.07 -7.40 20.75
C GLU A 98 9.49 -8.83 21.15
N ASP A 99 10.70 -9.23 20.76
CA ASP A 99 11.29 -10.49 21.22
C ASP A 99 11.78 -10.37 22.66
N GLN A 100 11.93 -11.50 23.36
CA GLN A 100 12.55 -11.55 24.69
C GLN A 100 14.00 -11.03 24.66
N ASN A 101 14.71 -11.29 23.56
CA ASN A 101 16.02 -10.73 23.30
C ASN A 101 15.86 -9.51 22.39
N PRO A 102 16.08 -8.28 22.89
CA PRO A 102 15.90 -7.07 22.10
C PRO A 102 16.88 -6.93 20.90
N ASN A 103 17.86 -7.83 20.77
CA ASN A 103 18.75 -7.91 19.60
C ASN A 103 18.22 -8.84 18.51
N GLU A 104 17.10 -9.53 18.75
CA GLU A 104 16.45 -10.39 17.77
C GLU A 104 15.28 -9.63 17.13
N ILE A 105 14.97 -10.01 15.89
CA ILE A 105 13.78 -9.48 15.22
C ILE A 105 12.53 -10.12 15.84
N GLY A 106 11.65 -9.30 16.37
CA GLY A 106 10.39 -9.76 16.93
C GLY A 106 9.42 -10.32 15.88
N TYR A 107 8.26 -10.76 16.33
CA TYR A 107 7.21 -11.30 15.47
C TYR A 107 6.32 -10.20 14.93
N MET A 108 5.88 -10.33 13.69
CA MET A 108 4.95 -9.41 13.04
C MET A 108 3.67 -10.13 12.64
N ALA A 109 2.52 -9.53 12.94
CA ALA A 109 1.20 -10.01 12.55
C ALA A 109 0.37 -8.90 11.92
N TYR A 110 -0.72 -9.26 11.27
CA TYR A 110 -1.71 -8.30 10.79
C TYR A 110 -3.13 -8.84 10.96
N VAL A 111 -4.09 -7.93 11.01
CA VAL A 111 -5.52 -8.25 10.94
C VAL A 111 -6.18 -7.34 9.94
N ASN A 112 -6.95 -7.93 9.03
CA ASN A 112 -7.78 -7.21 8.08
C ASN A 112 -9.23 -7.15 8.58
N GLY A 113 -9.79 -5.96 8.66
CA GLY A 113 -11.23 -5.81 8.71
C GLY A 113 -11.88 -6.38 7.45
N LYS A 114 -13.13 -6.72 7.52
CA LYS A 114 -13.84 -7.42 6.44
C LYS A 114 -13.81 -6.66 5.10
N GLN A 115 -13.94 -5.34 5.12
CA GLN A 115 -13.91 -4.52 3.90
C GLN A 115 -12.50 -4.36 3.35
N VAL A 116 -11.49 -4.40 4.22
CA VAL A 116 -10.07 -4.30 3.86
C VAL A 116 -9.64 -5.42 2.91
N THR A 117 -10.22 -6.62 3.04
CA THR A 117 -9.85 -7.81 2.24
C THR A 117 -10.06 -7.62 0.74
N SER A 118 -10.91 -6.68 0.31
CA SER A 118 -11.13 -6.36 -1.10
C SER A 118 -9.97 -5.60 -1.75
N VAL A 119 -9.13 -4.94 -0.92
CA VAL A 119 -7.97 -4.15 -1.36
C VAL A 119 -6.67 -4.80 -0.89
N MET A 120 -6.60 -5.23 0.38
CA MET A 120 -5.48 -5.97 0.96
C MET A 120 -5.75 -7.48 0.86
N ASP A 121 -5.88 -7.97 -0.38
CA ASP A 121 -5.92 -9.40 -0.67
C ASP A 121 -4.54 -10.06 -0.44
N SER A 122 -4.41 -11.34 -0.71
CA SER A 122 -3.17 -12.09 -0.47
C SER A 122 -1.95 -11.53 -1.24
N GLU A 123 -2.15 -11.02 -2.47
CA GLU A 123 -1.05 -10.38 -3.23
C GLU A 123 -0.65 -9.06 -2.57
N ALA A 124 -1.61 -8.22 -2.22
CA ALA A 124 -1.36 -6.93 -1.57
C ALA A 124 -0.68 -7.09 -0.20
N VAL A 125 -1.08 -8.09 0.58
CA VAL A 125 -0.42 -8.44 1.85
C VAL A 125 1.02 -8.91 1.61
N ASN A 126 1.28 -9.73 0.59
CA ASN A 126 2.65 -10.12 0.24
C ASN A 126 3.50 -8.92 -0.19
N ILE A 127 2.91 -7.96 -0.93
CA ILE A 127 3.58 -6.71 -1.30
C ILE A 127 3.92 -5.89 -0.04
N PHE A 128 2.99 -5.80 0.91
CA PHE A 128 3.24 -5.14 2.20
C PHE A 128 4.41 -5.78 2.96
N TRP A 129 4.44 -7.12 3.04
CA TRP A 129 5.55 -7.85 3.68
C TRP A 129 6.88 -7.60 2.99
N ASN A 130 6.94 -7.59 1.67
CA ASN A 130 8.16 -7.26 0.93
C ASN A 130 8.70 -5.86 1.28
N TYR A 131 7.80 -4.87 1.44
CA TYR A 131 8.21 -3.51 1.79
C TYR A 131 8.61 -3.37 3.25
N ILE A 132 7.89 -4.00 4.20
CA ILE A 132 8.27 -3.92 5.61
C ILE A 132 9.61 -4.59 5.85
N ASP A 133 9.86 -5.77 5.29
CA ASP A 133 11.14 -6.48 5.40
C ASP A 133 12.30 -5.64 4.85
N ARG A 134 12.10 -5.03 3.68
CA ARG A 134 13.10 -4.17 3.04
C ARG A 134 13.46 -2.96 3.90
N TYR A 135 12.46 -2.25 4.40
CA TYR A 135 12.70 -1.01 5.13
C TYR A 135 13.04 -1.23 6.60
N TRP A 136 12.58 -2.32 7.20
CA TRP A 136 12.91 -2.68 8.58
C TRP A 136 14.39 -3.03 8.75
N THR A 137 15.01 -3.58 7.73
CA THR A 137 16.45 -3.97 7.73
C THR A 137 17.37 -2.84 7.27
N ASP A 138 16.85 -1.66 6.96
CA ASP A 138 17.64 -0.49 6.57
C ASP A 138 17.93 0.40 7.79
N ASP A 139 19.10 0.19 8.40
CA ASP A 139 19.55 0.93 9.60
C ASP A 139 19.66 2.46 9.39
N SER A 140 19.56 2.95 8.16
CA SER A 140 19.59 4.38 7.88
C SER A 140 18.23 5.07 8.10
N LEU A 141 17.15 4.29 8.25
CA LEU A 141 15.79 4.79 8.39
C LEU A 141 15.37 4.85 9.86
N SER A 142 14.72 5.94 10.24
CA SER A 142 14.00 6.01 11.51
C SER A 142 12.73 5.14 11.47
N THR A 143 12.21 4.73 12.62
CA THR A 143 10.96 3.94 12.69
C THR A 143 9.79 4.63 12.01
N VAL A 144 9.70 5.97 12.11
CA VAL A 144 8.72 6.78 11.38
C VAL A 144 8.88 6.62 9.87
N GLU A 145 10.11 6.61 9.35
CA GLU A 145 10.38 6.45 7.93
C GLU A 145 10.11 5.03 7.44
N VAL A 146 10.45 4.03 8.21
CA VAL A 146 10.14 2.61 7.91
C VAL A 146 8.65 2.46 7.66
N PHE A 147 7.80 2.81 8.61
CA PHE A 147 6.36 2.68 8.46
C PHE A 147 5.79 3.60 7.37
N THR A 148 6.27 4.85 7.29
CA THR A 148 5.83 5.77 6.23
C THR A 148 6.09 5.20 4.84
N LYS A 149 7.31 4.70 4.60
CA LYS A 149 7.69 4.11 3.31
C LYS A 149 6.92 2.83 3.04
N THR A 150 6.81 1.92 4.00
CA THR A 150 6.07 0.66 3.87
C THR A 150 4.64 0.90 3.41
N PHE A 151 3.88 1.68 4.15
CA PHE A 151 2.48 1.94 3.82
C PHE A 151 2.32 2.70 2.50
N ASN A 152 3.16 3.72 2.25
CA ASN A 152 3.06 4.50 1.02
C ASN A 152 3.48 3.70 -0.22
N SER A 153 4.56 2.93 -0.15
CA SER A 153 5.00 2.07 -1.27
C SER A 153 3.97 0.98 -1.53
N THR A 154 3.43 0.33 -0.49
CA THR A 154 2.34 -0.62 -0.63
C THR A 154 1.15 0.01 -1.36
N ALA A 155 0.63 1.15 -0.87
CA ALA A 155 -0.51 1.81 -1.50
C ALA A 155 -0.24 2.22 -2.95
N ASN A 156 0.97 2.69 -3.24
CA ASN A 156 1.35 3.04 -4.60
C ASN A 156 1.29 1.82 -5.52
N THR A 157 1.93 0.74 -5.12
CA THR A 157 2.05 -0.49 -5.92
C THR A 157 0.70 -1.18 -6.11
N ILE A 158 -0.09 -1.36 -5.05
CA ILE A 158 -1.35 -2.10 -5.13
C ILE A 158 -2.48 -1.32 -5.82
N MET A 159 -2.42 0.01 -5.81
CA MET A 159 -3.41 0.90 -6.43
C MET A 159 -2.97 1.42 -7.80
N GLU A 160 -1.76 1.07 -8.25
CA GLU A 160 -1.33 1.35 -9.61
C GLU A 160 -2.13 0.48 -10.59
N LYS A 161 -2.76 1.13 -11.57
CA LYS A 161 -3.51 0.40 -12.58
C LYS A 161 -2.53 -0.33 -13.51
N SER A 162 -2.55 -1.64 -13.49
CA SER A 162 -1.82 -2.42 -14.47
C SER A 162 -2.41 -2.16 -15.86
N THR A 163 -1.55 -1.73 -16.78
CA THR A 163 -1.95 -1.52 -18.19
C THR A 163 -2.15 -2.90 -18.83
N THR A 164 -3.40 -3.31 -18.98
CA THR A 164 -3.69 -4.60 -19.63
C THR A 164 -3.36 -4.54 -21.14
N SER A 165 -3.09 -5.68 -21.74
CA SER A 165 -2.90 -5.79 -23.21
C SER A 165 -4.07 -5.15 -23.97
N ASN A 166 -5.30 -5.23 -23.46
CA ASN A 166 -6.45 -4.60 -24.05
C ASN A 166 -6.41 -3.08 -23.99
N ASP A 167 -5.85 -2.49 -22.93
CA ASP A 167 -5.71 -1.04 -22.82
C ASP A 167 -4.61 -0.53 -23.77
N ILE A 168 -3.54 -1.29 -23.93
CA ILE A 168 -2.49 -1.01 -24.92
C ILE A 168 -3.10 -1.03 -26.33
N ILE A 169 -3.91 -2.05 -26.66
CA ILE A 169 -4.60 -2.15 -27.96
C ILE A 169 -5.53 -0.95 -28.18
N LYS A 170 -6.32 -0.54 -27.16
CA LYS A 170 -7.18 0.66 -27.26
C LYS A 170 -6.36 1.92 -27.56
N ILE A 171 -5.26 2.13 -26.85
CA ILE A 171 -4.36 3.28 -27.06
C ILE A 171 -3.80 3.28 -28.49
N ILE A 172 -3.34 2.12 -28.96
CA ILE A 172 -2.83 1.96 -30.35
C ILE A 172 -3.94 2.30 -31.36
N CYS A 173 -5.16 1.79 -31.18
CA CYS A 173 -6.29 2.08 -32.06
C CYS A 173 -6.63 3.59 -32.11
N ILE A 174 -6.58 4.28 -30.98
CA ILE A 174 -6.80 5.73 -30.91
C ILE A 174 -5.71 6.48 -31.68
N ILE A 175 -4.45 6.13 -31.51
CA ILE A 175 -3.33 6.75 -32.21
C ILE A 175 -3.44 6.55 -33.73
N VAL A 176 -3.74 5.31 -34.17
CA VAL A 176 -3.94 5.01 -35.59
C VAL A 176 -5.11 5.81 -36.16
N GLY A 177 -6.23 5.92 -35.42
CA GLY A 177 -7.38 6.75 -35.83
C GLY A 177 -7.01 8.20 -36.05
N ILE A 178 -6.24 8.79 -35.13
CA ILE A 178 -5.77 10.20 -35.24
C ILE A 178 -4.87 10.39 -36.48
N VAL A 179 -3.95 9.46 -36.75
CA VAL A 179 -3.05 9.51 -37.91
C VAL A 179 -3.85 9.47 -39.23
N ILE A 180 -4.88 8.61 -39.31
CA ILE A 180 -5.74 8.52 -40.49
C ILE A 180 -6.51 9.83 -40.72
N VAL A 181 -7.06 10.44 -39.67
CA VAL A 181 -7.77 11.70 -39.77
C VAL A 181 -6.84 12.84 -40.24
N ILE A 182 -5.65 12.96 -39.65
CA ILE A 182 -4.67 13.98 -40.05
C ILE A 182 -4.23 13.75 -41.48
N GLY A 183 -3.92 12.51 -41.87
CA GLY A 183 -3.56 12.15 -43.25
C GLY A 183 -4.67 12.50 -44.26
N GLY A 184 -5.93 12.23 -43.90
CA GLY A 184 -7.09 12.61 -44.69
C GLY A 184 -7.22 14.13 -44.91
N ILE A 185 -7.03 14.92 -43.84
CA ILE A 185 -7.06 16.39 -43.91
C ILE A 185 -5.95 16.91 -44.83
N ILE A 186 -4.72 16.41 -44.67
CA ILE A 186 -3.58 16.83 -45.49
C ILE A 186 -3.86 16.45 -46.96
N TYR A 187 -4.40 15.28 -47.23
CA TYR A 187 -4.76 14.86 -48.59
C TYR A 187 -5.78 15.78 -49.22
N ILE A 188 -6.87 16.13 -48.51
CA ILE A 188 -7.92 17.03 -48.99
C ILE A 188 -7.33 18.44 -49.27
N LEU A 189 -6.49 18.95 -48.38
CA LEU A 189 -5.84 20.25 -48.57
C LEU A 189 -4.94 20.25 -49.80
N ARG A 190 -4.14 19.18 -50.03
CA ARG A 190 -3.31 19.05 -51.23
C ARG A 190 -4.14 18.99 -52.52
N MET A 191 -5.27 18.31 -52.49
CA MET A 191 -6.18 18.25 -53.65
C MET A 191 -6.81 19.60 -53.96
N LYS A 192 -7.20 20.38 -52.96
CA LYS A 192 -7.71 21.76 -53.15
C LYS A 192 -6.65 22.66 -53.78
N PHE A 193 -5.42 22.68 -53.25
CA PHE A 193 -4.31 23.48 -53.79
C PHE A 193 -3.90 23.10 -55.22
N LYS A 194 -4.17 21.86 -55.66
CA LYS A 194 -3.91 21.41 -57.03
C LYS A 194 -5.00 21.86 -58.01
N ARG A 195 -6.20 22.14 -57.53
CA ARG A 195 -7.36 22.54 -58.34
C ARG A 195 -7.43 24.06 -58.62
N ASP A 196 -6.74 24.83 -57.78
CA ASP A 196 -6.71 26.28 -57.85
C ASP A 196 -5.47 26.84 -58.62
N LYS A 197 -4.71 25.94 -59.27
CA LYS A 197 -3.66 26.22 -60.26
C LYS A 197 -4.08 25.75 -61.64
#